data_b82a75eef013a310f7881c0a6d1a0f51
#
_entry.id   b82a75eef013a310f7881c0a6d1a0f51
#
_cell.length_a   1.000
_cell.length_b   1.000
_cell.length_c   1.000
_cell.angle_alpha   90.00
_cell.angle_beta   90.00
_cell.angle_gamma   90.00
#
_symmetry.space_group_name_H-M   'P 1'
#
loop_
_entity.id
_entity.type
_entity.pdbx_description
1 polymer ?
#
loop_
_entity_poly.entity_id
_entity_poly.type
_entity_poly.pdbx_seq_one_letter_code
_entity_poly.pdbx_strand_id
1 'polypeptide(L)'
;MMDSAARKRIWGWWWFDWASQPYNTLLITFIFGPYVVSQVGDGTTAQAIWGYGIGAAGVLLAVLAPLLGAVADKSGKRMGFVWFFSILYVVGAWSIWWSAPDSFNVWFVMLMFCIGMIGMEFATIFTNAMLPDLAPREDLGRVSGSGWAWGYVGGMLSLIIMLLFLAENTSGKTLIGLDPILGLDAASREGTRAVGPLTAIWYIVFMIPF
;
A
#
# COMPACT_ATOMS: atom_id res chain seq x y z
N MET A 1 2.88 -17.80 -29.95
CA MET A 1 3.00 -16.31 -29.74
C MET A 1 1.74 -15.85 -29.02
N MET A 2 1.87 -15.21 -27.85
CA MET A 2 0.70 -14.62 -27.18
C MET A 2 0.11 -13.50 -28.03
N ASP A 3 -1.22 -13.49 -28.15
CA ASP A 3 -1.99 -12.44 -28.83
C ASP A 3 -1.73 -11.06 -28.20
N SER A 4 -1.81 -9.99 -29.01
CA SER A 4 -1.58 -8.63 -28.55
C SER A 4 -2.55 -8.21 -27.44
N ALA A 5 -3.80 -8.71 -27.49
CA ALA A 5 -4.81 -8.47 -26.46
C ALA A 5 -4.45 -9.17 -25.12
N ALA A 6 -3.90 -10.39 -25.16
CA ALA A 6 -3.44 -11.09 -23.99
C ALA A 6 -2.27 -10.34 -23.32
N ARG A 7 -1.32 -9.84 -24.11
CA ARG A 7 -0.22 -9.01 -23.60
C ARG A 7 -0.71 -7.75 -22.89
N LYS A 8 -1.67 -7.03 -23.45
CA LYS A 8 -2.24 -5.83 -22.81
C LYS A 8 -2.87 -6.13 -21.46
N ARG A 9 -3.61 -7.24 -21.35
CA ARG A 9 -4.22 -7.67 -20.06
C ARG A 9 -3.17 -8.01 -19.00
N ILE A 10 -2.09 -8.69 -19.39
CA ILE A 10 -0.98 -9.00 -18.49
C ILE A 10 -0.28 -7.71 -18.05
N TRP A 11 -0.04 -6.76 -18.94
CA TRP A 11 0.52 -5.46 -18.61
C TRP A 11 -0.37 -4.69 -17.62
N GLY A 12 -1.68 -4.64 -17.83
CA GLY A 12 -2.63 -4.05 -16.89
C GLY A 12 -2.49 -4.70 -15.51
N TRP A 13 -2.47 -6.04 -15.45
CA TRP A 13 -2.32 -6.79 -14.20
C TRP A 13 -1.00 -6.48 -13.48
N TRP A 14 0.13 -6.32 -14.20
CA TRP A 14 1.41 -5.92 -13.62
C TRP A 14 1.39 -4.50 -13.04
N TRP A 15 0.62 -3.59 -13.64
CA TRP A 15 0.45 -2.25 -13.11
C TRP A 15 -0.27 -2.22 -11.77
N PHE A 16 -1.13 -3.17 -11.48
CA PHE A 16 -1.69 -3.32 -10.14
C PHE A 16 -0.59 -3.59 -9.10
N ASP A 17 0.31 -4.52 -9.36
CA ASP A 17 1.42 -4.81 -8.44
C ASP A 17 2.33 -3.59 -8.25
N TRP A 18 2.66 -2.89 -9.32
CA TRP A 18 3.40 -1.62 -9.26
C TRP A 18 2.68 -0.57 -8.42
N ALA A 19 1.38 -0.42 -8.58
CA ALA A 19 0.57 0.57 -7.88
C ALA A 19 0.43 0.25 -6.38
N SER A 20 0.21 -1.01 -6.03
CA SER A 20 -0.10 -1.46 -4.68
C SER A 20 1.12 -1.62 -3.78
N GLN A 21 2.29 -1.93 -4.33
CA GLN A 21 3.50 -2.25 -3.57
C GLN A 21 3.98 -1.15 -2.60
N PRO A 22 3.83 0.16 -2.87
CA PRO A 22 4.20 1.19 -1.91
C PRO A 22 3.54 1.06 -0.54
N TYR A 23 2.34 0.48 -0.44
CA TYR A 23 1.72 0.24 0.87
C TYR A 23 2.60 -0.67 1.75
N ASN A 24 3.03 -1.80 1.22
CA ASN A 24 3.92 -2.72 1.90
C ASN A 24 5.28 -2.08 2.21
N THR A 25 5.87 -1.40 1.23
CA THR A 25 7.20 -0.85 1.34
C THR A 25 7.23 0.36 2.26
N LEU A 26 6.37 1.35 2.03
CA LEU A 26 6.42 2.63 2.74
C LEU A 26 5.68 2.58 4.08
N LEU A 27 4.44 2.05 4.09
CA LEU A 27 3.60 2.15 5.27
C LEU A 27 3.88 1.02 6.26
N ILE A 28 3.96 -0.22 5.81
CA ILE A 28 4.17 -1.36 6.72
C ILE A 28 5.62 -1.43 7.17
N THR A 29 6.59 -1.25 6.24
CA THR A 29 7.97 -1.66 6.51
C THR A 29 8.90 -0.51 6.88
N PHE A 30 9.04 0.52 6.04
CA PHE A 30 10.22 1.41 6.14
C PHE A 30 9.95 2.79 6.72
N ILE A 31 8.78 3.40 6.52
CA ILE A 31 8.56 4.80 6.89
C ILE A 31 7.53 4.94 8.00
N PHE A 32 6.28 4.48 7.77
CA PHE A 32 5.18 4.79 8.68
C PHE A 32 5.21 3.95 9.96
N GLY A 33 5.53 2.66 9.89
CA GLY A 33 5.67 1.83 11.08
C GLY A 33 6.67 2.42 12.08
N PRO A 34 7.93 2.71 11.71
CA PRO A 34 8.89 3.43 12.56
C PRO A 34 8.39 4.79 13.05
N TYR A 35 7.65 5.54 12.23
CA TYR A 35 7.06 6.81 12.66
C TYR A 35 6.06 6.62 13.81
N VAL A 36 5.12 5.68 13.70
CA VAL A 36 4.15 5.37 14.77
C VAL A 36 4.87 5.00 16.05
N VAL A 37 5.91 4.16 15.98
CA VAL A 37 6.72 3.77 17.14
C VAL A 37 7.33 5.01 17.80
N SER A 38 7.86 5.94 17.02
CA SER A 38 8.46 7.17 17.55
C SER A 38 7.45 8.10 18.23
N GLN A 39 6.18 8.11 17.79
CA GLN A 39 5.13 8.97 18.35
C GLN A 39 4.53 8.40 19.65
N VAL A 40 4.45 7.09 19.79
CA VAL A 40 3.96 6.45 21.03
C VAL A 40 4.97 6.58 22.17
N GLY A 41 6.26 6.65 21.88
CA GLY A 41 7.35 6.93 22.82
C GLY A 41 7.82 5.71 23.63
N ASP A 42 6.94 4.79 24.04
CA ASP A 42 7.33 3.50 24.62
C ASP A 42 7.38 2.42 23.53
N GLY A 43 8.58 1.98 23.20
CA GLY A 43 8.81 1.02 22.13
C GLY A 43 8.08 -0.31 22.28
N THR A 44 7.92 -0.81 23.50
CA THR A 44 7.21 -2.06 23.79
C THR A 44 5.72 -1.91 23.52
N THR A 45 5.10 -0.85 24.07
CA THR A 45 3.69 -0.52 23.84
C THR A 45 3.41 -0.23 22.37
N ALA A 46 4.29 0.51 21.70
CA ALA A 46 4.17 0.84 20.29
C ALA A 46 4.18 -0.43 19.40
N GLN A 47 5.13 -1.33 19.64
CA GLN A 47 5.20 -2.60 18.92
C GLN A 47 3.99 -3.50 19.20
N ALA A 48 3.48 -3.50 20.45
CA ALA A 48 2.29 -4.25 20.79
C ALA A 48 1.05 -3.72 20.06
N ILE A 49 0.83 -2.39 20.06
CA ILE A 49 -0.28 -1.76 19.32
C ILE A 49 -0.17 -2.05 17.82
N TRP A 50 1.02 -1.90 17.24
CA TRP A 50 1.28 -2.19 15.84
C TRP A 50 1.01 -3.65 15.50
N GLY A 51 1.58 -4.57 16.29
CA GLY A 51 1.42 -6.02 16.09
C GLY A 51 -0.04 -6.49 16.26
N TYR A 52 -0.74 -6.00 17.28
CA TYR A 52 -2.15 -6.34 17.48
C TYR A 52 -3.05 -5.74 16.40
N GLY A 53 -2.77 -4.53 15.91
CA GLY A 53 -3.51 -3.92 14.81
C GLY A 53 -3.38 -4.73 13.52
N ILE A 54 -2.16 -5.03 13.10
CA ILE A 54 -1.90 -5.88 11.92
C ILE A 54 -2.47 -7.29 12.12
N GLY A 55 -2.31 -7.87 13.32
CA GLY A 55 -2.83 -9.20 13.64
C GLY A 55 -4.37 -9.25 13.56
N ALA A 56 -5.07 -8.25 14.11
CA ALA A 56 -6.52 -8.16 14.03
C ALA A 56 -7.02 -8.03 12.58
N ALA A 57 -6.35 -7.17 11.79
CA ALA A 57 -6.65 -7.06 10.36
C ALA A 57 -6.38 -8.37 9.62
N GLY A 58 -5.28 -9.07 9.93
CA GLY A 58 -4.95 -10.38 9.39
C GLY A 58 -6.00 -11.46 9.70
N VAL A 59 -6.50 -11.50 10.94
CA VAL A 59 -7.60 -12.41 11.33
C VAL A 59 -8.87 -12.09 10.55
N LEU A 60 -9.22 -10.81 10.42
CA LEU A 60 -10.38 -10.38 9.63
C LEU A 60 -10.24 -10.82 8.16
N LEU A 61 -9.07 -10.63 7.57
CA LEU A 61 -8.76 -11.07 6.21
C LEU A 61 -8.89 -12.59 6.07
N ALA A 62 -8.32 -13.36 7.00
CA ALA A 62 -8.38 -14.81 6.96
C ALA A 62 -9.83 -15.35 6.99
N VAL A 63 -10.71 -14.70 7.73
CA VAL A 63 -12.13 -15.08 7.82
C VAL A 63 -12.91 -14.61 6.60
N LEU A 64 -12.71 -13.37 6.16
CA LEU A 64 -13.52 -12.77 5.10
C LEU A 64 -13.06 -13.14 3.70
N ALA A 65 -11.77 -13.44 3.46
CA ALA A 65 -11.27 -13.71 2.12
C ALA A 65 -11.96 -14.91 1.44
N PRO A 66 -12.16 -16.07 2.08
CA PRO A 66 -12.89 -17.18 1.48
C PRO A 66 -14.36 -16.82 1.18
N LEU A 67 -15.00 -16.07 2.09
CA LEU A 67 -16.40 -15.69 1.95
C LEU A 67 -16.61 -14.71 0.79
N LEU A 68 -15.82 -13.64 0.76
CA LEU A 68 -15.90 -12.65 -0.29
C LEU A 68 -15.42 -13.19 -1.64
N GLY A 69 -14.42 -14.08 -1.64
CA GLY A 69 -13.98 -14.81 -2.82
C GLY A 69 -15.12 -15.61 -3.44
N ALA A 70 -15.84 -16.41 -2.65
CA ALA A 70 -16.99 -17.18 -3.11
C ALA A 70 -18.12 -16.29 -3.65
N VAL A 71 -18.38 -15.13 -3.01
CA VAL A 71 -19.37 -14.16 -3.49
C VAL A 71 -18.94 -13.54 -4.81
N ALA A 72 -17.68 -13.15 -4.94
CA ALA A 72 -17.15 -12.56 -6.15
C ALA A 72 -17.19 -13.54 -7.34
N ASP A 73 -16.81 -14.80 -7.10
CA ASP A 73 -16.86 -15.85 -8.12
C ASP A 73 -18.29 -16.14 -8.57
N LYS A 74 -19.22 -16.27 -7.63
CA LYS A 74 -20.64 -16.52 -7.94
C LYS A 74 -21.30 -15.35 -8.67
N SER A 75 -20.93 -14.12 -8.33
CA SER A 75 -21.50 -12.91 -8.95
C SER A 75 -20.85 -12.53 -10.28
N GLY A 76 -19.67 -13.05 -10.59
CA GLY A 76 -18.88 -12.64 -11.75
C GLY A 76 -18.37 -11.19 -11.69
N LYS A 77 -18.47 -10.53 -10.53
CA LYS A 77 -18.15 -9.09 -10.36
C LYS A 77 -16.80 -8.84 -9.68
N ARG A 78 -15.78 -9.66 -9.95
CA ARG A 78 -14.45 -9.53 -9.34
C ARG A 78 -13.89 -8.11 -9.45
N MET A 79 -14.01 -7.47 -10.60
CA MET A 79 -13.55 -6.10 -10.85
C MET A 79 -14.24 -5.07 -9.92
N GLY A 80 -15.52 -5.24 -9.63
CA GLY A 80 -16.24 -4.35 -8.69
C GLY A 80 -15.67 -4.42 -7.27
N PHE A 81 -15.24 -5.62 -6.83
CA PHE A 81 -14.55 -5.78 -5.54
C PHE A 81 -13.17 -5.12 -5.56
N VAL A 82 -12.40 -5.27 -6.65
CA VAL A 82 -11.11 -4.57 -6.77
C VAL A 82 -11.28 -3.07 -6.59
N TRP A 83 -12.23 -2.44 -7.30
CA TRP A 83 -12.46 -0.99 -7.17
C TRP A 83 -12.96 -0.58 -5.80
N PHE A 84 -13.86 -1.34 -5.18
CA PHE A 84 -14.34 -1.04 -3.82
C PHE A 84 -13.17 -1.04 -2.81
N PHE A 85 -12.34 -2.08 -2.83
CA PHE A 85 -11.20 -2.18 -1.92
C PHE A 85 -10.08 -1.19 -2.25
N SER A 86 -9.95 -0.80 -3.53
CA SER A 86 -9.06 0.30 -3.93
C SER A 86 -9.46 1.63 -3.29
N ILE A 87 -10.76 1.90 -3.13
CA ILE A 87 -11.22 3.10 -2.40
C ILE A 87 -10.78 3.04 -0.94
N LEU A 88 -10.94 1.90 -0.27
CA LEU A 88 -10.48 1.73 1.12
C LEU A 88 -8.96 1.90 1.24
N TYR A 89 -8.19 1.36 0.29
CA TYR A 89 -6.74 1.58 0.19
C TYR A 89 -6.41 3.08 0.17
N VAL A 90 -7.02 3.82 -0.75
CA VAL A 90 -6.74 5.25 -0.96
C VAL A 90 -7.16 6.07 0.26
N VAL A 91 -8.36 5.83 0.80
CA VAL A 91 -8.87 6.53 1.98
C VAL A 91 -7.98 6.27 3.20
N GLY A 92 -7.64 5.01 3.45
CA GLY A 92 -6.78 4.64 4.57
C GLY A 92 -5.39 5.26 4.45
N ALA A 93 -4.74 5.12 3.28
CA ALA A 93 -3.42 5.69 3.04
C ALA A 93 -3.42 7.22 3.13
N TRP A 94 -4.38 7.89 2.49
CA TRP A 94 -4.47 9.36 2.55
C TRP A 94 -4.67 9.88 3.97
N SER A 95 -5.49 9.18 4.78
CA SER A 95 -5.82 9.59 6.15
C SER A 95 -4.62 9.60 7.10
N ILE A 96 -3.51 8.96 6.74
CA ILE A 96 -2.25 9.00 7.50
C ILE A 96 -1.67 10.43 7.57
N TRP A 97 -2.01 11.30 6.63
CA TRP A 97 -1.62 12.71 6.69
C TRP A 97 -1.99 13.40 8.01
N TRP A 98 -3.09 13.02 8.63
CA TRP A 98 -3.56 13.60 9.90
C TRP A 98 -2.90 13.01 11.16
N SER A 99 -1.78 12.29 11.03
CA SER A 99 -0.99 11.77 12.15
C SER A 99 0.05 12.76 12.68
N ALA A 100 -0.30 14.06 12.81
CA ALA A 100 0.63 15.09 13.28
C ALA A 100 1.07 14.84 14.72
N PRO A 101 2.35 15.11 15.08
CA PRO A 101 2.87 14.87 16.44
C PRO A 101 2.05 15.55 17.54
N ASP A 102 1.66 16.81 17.33
CA ASP A 102 0.93 17.63 18.31
C ASP A 102 -0.50 17.13 18.59
N SER A 103 -1.06 16.33 17.69
CA SER A 103 -2.42 15.78 17.77
C SER A 103 -2.48 14.28 17.48
N PHE A 104 -1.39 13.58 17.78
CA PHE A 104 -1.26 12.17 17.44
C PHE A 104 -2.25 11.30 18.23
N ASN A 105 -3.22 10.75 17.50
CA ASN A 105 -4.17 9.80 18.05
C ASN A 105 -3.88 8.39 17.50
N VAL A 106 -3.23 7.57 18.29
CA VAL A 106 -2.80 6.23 17.88
C VAL A 106 -3.96 5.35 17.40
N TRP A 107 -5.14 5.46 18.02
CA TRP A 107 -6.30 4.65 17.62
C TRP A 107 -6.88 5.05 16.27
N PHE A 108 -6.96 6.37 16.00
CA PHE A 108 -7.35 6.86 14.69
C PHE A 108 -6.36 6.42 13.61
N VAL A 109 -5.07 6.59 13.89
CA VAL A 109 -3.98 6.26 12.98
C VAL A 109 -3.99 4.77 12.66
N MET A 110 -4.10 3.90 13.67
CA MET A 110 -4.17 2.46 13.48
C MET A 110 -5.43 2.02 12.75
N LEU A 111 -6.58 2.65 13.04
CA LEU A 111 -7.83 2.36 12.34
C LEU A 111 -7.70 2.66 10.84
N MET A 112 -7.20 3.84 10.48
CA MET A 112 -7.05 4.24 9.08
C MET A 112 -5.99 3.39 8.35
N PHE A 113 -4.88 3.10 9.02
CA PHE A 113 -3.87 2.18 8.51
C PHE A 113 -4.47 0.78 8.25
N CYS A 114 -5.22 0.21 9.20
CA CYS A 114 -5.84 -1.11 9.03
C CYS A 114 -6.90 -1.11 7.92
N ILE A 115 -7.69 -0.05 7.77
CA ILE A 115 -8.65 0.10 6.67
C ILE A 115 -7.92 0.07 5.32
N GLY A 116 -6.84 0.84 5.18
CA GLY A 116 -6.04 0.84 3.97
C GLY A 116 -5.36 -0.50 3.69
N MET A 117 -4.84 -1.17 4.74
CA MET A 117 -4.23 -2.50 4.64
C MET A 117 -5.25 -3.55 4.19
N ILE A 118 -6.45 -3.56 4.76
CA ILE A 118 -7.55 -4.43 4.34
C ILE A 118 -7.92 -4.13 2.87
N GLY A 119 -7.97 -2.86 2.50
CA GLY A 119 -8.19 -2.45 1.11
C GLY A 119 -7.14 -3.01 0.16
N MET A 120 -5.87 -2.89 0.51
CA MET A 120 -4.73 -3.41 -0.26
C MET A 120 -4.78 -4.93 -0.40
N GLU A 121 -4.96 -5.65 0.70
CA GLU A 121 -4.96 -7.11 0.70
C GLU A 121 -6.13 -7.70 -0.10
N PHE A 122 -7.36 -7.19 0.09
CA PHE A 122 -8.48 -7.68 -0.69
C PHE A 122 -8.39 -7.31 -2.17
N ALA A 123 -7.94 -6.10 -2.52
CA ALA A 123 -7.69 -5.75 -3.91
C ALA A 123 -6.68 -6.72 -4.55
N THR A 124 -5.60 -7.07 -3.81
CA THR A 124 -4.60 -8.05 -4.23
C THR A 124 -5.19 -9.45 -4.41
N ILE A 125 -6.00 -9.93 -3.45
CA ILE A 125 -6.67 -11.23 -3.52
C ILE A 125 -7.53 -11.34 -4.79
N PHE A 126 -8.38 -10.31 -5.06
CA PHE A 126 -9.26 -10.33 -6.23
C PHE A 126 -8.50 -10.17 -7.55
N THR A 127 -7.44 -9.38 -7.57
CA THR A 127 -6.55 -9.24 -8.74
C THR A 127 -5.83 -10.55 -9.03
N ASN A 128 -5.30 -11.22 -8.00
CA ASN A 128 -4.65 -12.52 -8.15
C ASN A 128 -5.63 -13.62 -8.59
N ALA A 129 -6.89 -13.55 -8.18
CA ALA A 129 -7.93 -14.48 -8.64
C ALA A 129 -8.22 -14.38 -10.15
N MET A 130 -7.79 -13.30 -10.83
CA MET A 130 -7.90 -13.17 -12.29
C MET A 130 -6.72 -13.80 -13.04
N LEU A 131 -5.62 -14.12 -12.36
CA LEU A 131 -4.40 -14.63 -13.00
C LEU A 131 -4.62 -15.86 -13.89
N PRO A 132 -5.46 -16.87 -13.52
CA PRO A 132 -5.75 -18.01 -14.40
C PRO A 132 -6.44 -17.64 -15.72
N ASP A 133 -7.09 -16.49 -15.79
CA ASP A 133 -7.78 -15.99 -16.99
C ASP A 133 -6.82 -15.23 -17.92
N LEU A 134 -5.58 -14.93 -17.46
CA LEU A 134 -4.60 -14.13 -18.20
C LEU A 134 -3.60 -14.95 -19.01
N ALA A 135 -3.27 -16.15 -18.53
CA ALA A 135 -2.23 -16.98 -19.15
C ALA A 135 -2.51 -18.49 -18.98
N PRO A 136 -1.98 -19.34 -19.88
CA PRO A 136 -1.99 -20.78 -19.74
C PRO A 136 -1.29 -21.24 -18.44
N ARG A 137 -1.65 -22.42 -17.93
CA ARG A 137 -1.12 -22.93 -16.66
C ARG A 137 0.40 -22.99 -16.60
N GLU A 138 1.05 -23.34 -17.71
CA GLU A 138 2.50 -23.41 -17.83
C GLU A 138 3.18 -22.03 -17.69
N ASP A 139 2.49 -20.93 -18.00
CA ASP A 139 3.02 -19.56 -17.96
C ASP A 139 2.64 -18.81 -16.68
N LEU A 140 1.72 -19.32 -15.85
CA LEU A 140 1.22 -18.60 -14.66
C LEU A 140 2.33 -18.18 -13.71
N GLY A 141 3.27 -19.08 -13.42
CA GLY A 141 4.41 -18.79 -12.54
C GLY A 141 5.30 -17.66 -13.08
N ARG A 142 5.52 -17.65 -14.38
CA ARG A 142 6.32 -16.59 -15.05
C ARG A 142 5.60 -15.25 -15.00
N VAL A 143 4.29 -15.22 -15.31
CA VAL A 143 3.49 -13.99 -15.30
C VAL A 143 3.40 -13.43 -13.89
N SER A 144 3.08 -14.26 -12.89
CA SER A 144 3.02 -13.87 -11.50
C SER A 144 4.36 -13.37 -10.98
N GLY A 145 5.45 -14.13 -11.18
CA GLY A 145 6.78 -13.72 -10.72
C GLY A 145 7.27 -12.42 -11.36
N SER A 146 6.93 -12.19 -12.64
CA SER A 146 7.26 -10.92 -13.32
C SER A 146 6.45 -9.75 -12.76
N GLY A 147 5.17 -9.93 -12.42
CA GLY A 147 4.34 -8.91 -11.78
C GLY A 147 4.91 -8.51 -10.42
N TRP A 148 5.23 -9.50 -9.59
CA TRP A 148 5.89 -9.27 -8.30
C TRP A 148 7.21 -8.50 -8.43
N ALA A 149 8.08 -8.91 -9.37
CA ALA A 149 9.33 -8.20 -9.63
C ALA A 149 9.08 -6.74 -10.04
N TRP A 150 8.10 -6.51 -10.92
CA TRP A 150 7.67 -5.18 -11.32
C TRP A 150 7.15 -4.35 -10.16
N GLY A 151 6.31 -4.94 -9.30
CA GLY A 151 5.81 -4.32 -8.08
C GLY A 151 6.94 -3.89 -7.14
N TYR A 152 7.92 -4.76 -6.88
CA TYR A 152 9.08 -4.40 -6.04
C TYR A 152 9.87 -3.22 -6.61
N VAL A 153 10.04 -3.11 -7.92
CA VAL A 153 10.68 -1.93 -8.54
C VAL A 153 9.87 -0.67 -8.25
N GLY A 154 8.53 -0.74 -8.34
CA GLY A 154 7.63 0.38 -7.98
C GLY A 154 7.77 0.77 -6.49
N GLY A 155 7.76 -0.21 -5.59
CA GLY A 155 7.97 0.01 -4.16
C GLY A 155 9.32 0.63 -3.84
N MET A 156 10.40 0.13 -4.45
CA MET A 156 11.74 0.69 -4.26
C MET A 156 11.85 2.11 -4.80
N LEU A 157 11.28 2.39 -5.97
CA LEU A 157 11.30 3.74 -6.53
C LEU A 157 10.54 4.72 -5.65
N SER A 158 9.36 4.34 -5.17
CA SER A 158 8.58 5.16 -4.22
C SER A 158 9.35 5.42 -2.91
N LEU A 159 10.08 4.42 -2.39
CA LEU A 159 10.92 4.56 -1.21
C LEU A 159 12.09 5.53 -1.45
N ILE A 160 12.75 5.41 -2.60
CA ILE A 160 13.84 6.33 -2.99
C ILE A 160 13.31 7.77 -3.07
N ILE A 161 12.17 7.99 -3.72
CA ILE A 161 11.54 9.31 -3.79
C ILE A 161 11.25 9.84 -2.38
N MET A 162 10.68 8.99 -1.52
CA MET A 162 10.34 9.36 -0.16
C MET A 162 11.57 9.80 0.64
N LEU A 163 12.65 9.00 0.62
CA LEU A 163 13.86 9.25 1.40
C LEU A 163 14.71 10.42 0.88
N LEU A 164 14.76 10.59 -0.44
CA LEU A 164 15.59 11.65 -1.03
C LEU A 164 14.92 13.03 -0.95
N PHE A 165 13.59 13.10 -1.04
CA PHE A 165 12.90 14.37 -1.29
C PHE A 165 11.87 14.76 -0.23
N LEU A 166 11.30 13.82 0.52
CA LEU A 166 10.19 14.09 1.43
C LEU A 166 10.52 13.82 2.89
N ALA A 167 10.86 12.56 3.26
CA ALA A 167 11.04 12.17 4.65
C ALA A 167 12.26 12.86 5.28
N GLU A 168 12.00 13.64 6.33
CA GLU A 168 13.04 14.24 7.15
C GLU A 168 13.57 13.28 8.23
N ASN A 169 14.83 13.41 8.52
CA ASN A 169 15.52 12.78 9.64
C ASN A 169 15.42 13.64 10.92
N THR A 170 16.16 13.27 11.97
CA THR A 170 16.20 13.99 13.25
C THR A 170 16.77 15.41 13.16
N SER A 171 17.51 15.73 12.11
CA SER A 171 18.04 17.08 11.86
C SER A 171 17.10 17.93 10.96
N GLY A 172 15.92 17.43 10.64
CA GLY A 172 14.94 18.10 9.76
C GLY A 172 15.28 18.07 8.27
N LYS A 173 16.28 17.26 7.87
CA LYS A 173 16.75 17.15 6.49
C LYS A 173 16.45 15.78 5.90
N THR A 174 16.26 15.70 4.58
CA THR A 174 16.13 14.45 3.85
C THR A 174 17.44 13.66 3.84
N LEU A 175 17.43 12.45 3.34
CA LEU A 175 18.62 11.58 3.28
C LEU A 175 19.82 12.24 2.58
N ILE A 176 19.58 13.10 1.59
CA ILE A 176 20.65 13.83 0.86
C ILE A 176 20.93 15.23 1.42
N GLY A 177 20.40 15.57 2.60
CA GLY A 177 20.67 16.81 3.30
C GLY A 177 19.87 18.04 2.83
N LEU A 178 18.85 17.84 1.99
CA LEU A 178 17.94 18.90 1.56
C LEU A 178 16.80 19.11 2.57
N ASP A 179 16.17 20.27 2.52
CA ASP A 179 14.86 20.43 3.15
C ASP A 179 13.80 19.62 2.40
N PRO A 180 12.78 19.07 3.11
CA PRO A 180 11.66 18.43 2.44
C PRO A 180 11.08 19.31 1.34
N ILE A 181 10.88 18.76 0.14
CA ILE A 181 10.33 19.53 -0.98
C ILE A 181 8.86 19.91 -0.73
N LEU A 182 8.30 20.77 -1.60
CA LEU A 182 6.92 21.27 -1.53
C LEU A 182 6.66 22.18 -0.31
N GLY A 183 7.68 22.64 0.38
CA GLY A 183 7.53 23.50 1.56
C GLY A 183 6.99 22.77 2.79
N LEU A 184 7.17 21.45 2.86
CA LEU A 184 6.72 20.62 3.99
C LEU A 184 7.50 20.97 5.26
N ASP A 185 6.78 21.16 6.36
CA ASP A 185 7.35 21.52 7.66
C ASP A 185 7.95 20.29 8.36
N ALA A 186 9.27 20.29 8.49
CA ALA A 186 10.00 19.24 9.17
C ALA A 186 9.69 19.15 10.69
N ALA A 187 9.35 20.28 11.34
CA ALA A 187 9.02 20.31 12.76
C ALA A 187 7.70 19.55 13.03
N SER A 188 6.74 19.69 12.13
CA SER A 188 5.46 18.97 12.18
C SER A 188 5.51 17.58 11.54
N ARG A 189 6.70 17.09 11.15
CA ARG A 189 6.90 15.80 10.49
C ARG A 189 6.10 15.64 9.18
N GLU A 190 5.84 16.74 8.48
CA GLU A 190 5.03 16.73 7.26
C GLU A 190 5.67 15.93 6.14
N GLY A 191 6.99 15.98 6.00
CA GLY A 191 7.72 15.19 5.04
C GLY A 191 7.52 13.68 5.26
N THR A 192 7.62 13.22 6.50
CA THR A 192 7.34 11.81 6.85
C THR A 192 5.86 11.45 6.66
N ARG A 193 4.94 12.33 7.08
CA ARG A 193 3.48 12.10 6.94
C ARG A 193 3.01 12.11 5.49
N ALA A 194 3.74 12.79 4.60
CA ALA A 194 3.49 12.77 3.15
C ALA A 194 3.56 11.35 2.55
N VAL A 195 4.08 10.38 3.29
CA VAL A 195 4.07 8.95 2.91
C VAL A 195 2.66 8.45 2.60
N GLY A 196 1.64 8.89 3.35
CA GLY A 196 0.25 8.52 3.12
C GLY A 196 -0.29 9.06 1.79
N PRO A 197 -0.34 10.39 1.60
CA PRO A 197 -0.70 11.01 0.31
C PRO A 197 0.12 10.50 -0.88
N LEU A 198 1.44 10.33 -0.73
CA LEU A 198 2.28 9.77 -1.80
C LEU A 198 1.80 8.37 -2.20
N THR A 199 1.57 7.49 -1.22
CA THR A 199 1.09 6.12 -1.46
C THR A 199 -0.29 6.12 -2.14
N ALA A 200 -1.20 6.99 -1.69
CA ALA A 200 -2.53 7.11 -2.27
C ALA A 200 -2.50 7.64 -3.72
N ILE A 201 -1.74 8.71 -3.98
CA ILE A 201 -1.59 9.29 -5.33
C ILE A 201 -0.90 8.28 -6.25
N TRP A 202 0.15 7.63 -5.78
CA TRP A 202 0.84 6.57 -6.53
C TRP A 202 -0.13 5.49 -6.98
N TYR A 203 -0.94 4.99 -6.05
CA TYR A 203 -1.94 3.98 -6.36
C TYR A 203 -2.95 4.48 -7.41
N ILE A 204 -3.53 5.67 -7.24
CA ILE A 204 -4.51 6.25 -8.17
C ILE A 204 -3.91 6.37 -9.58
N VAL A 205 -2.70 6.93 -9.69
CA VAL A 205 -2.06 7.20 -10.99
C VAL A 205 -1.70 5.90 -11.70
N PHE A 206 -1.12 4.95 -10.99
CA PHE A 206 -0.63 3.71 -11.59
C PHE A 206 -1.70 2.61 -11.71
N MET A 207 -2.90 2.83 -11.17
CA MET A 207 -4.08 2.01 -11.46
C MET A 207 -4.80 2.41 -12.77
N ILE A 208 -4.45 3.54 -13.39
CA ILE A 208 -5.06 3.96 -14.66
C ILE A 208 -4.86 2.93 -15.80
N PRO A 209 -3.69 2.29 -15.94
CA PRO A 209 -3.49 1.27 -16.98
C PRO A 209 -4.12 -0.10 -16.67
N PHE A 210 -4.55 -0.35 -15.42
CA PHE A 210 -5.17 -1.60 -14.98
C PHE A 210 -6.61 -1.72 -15.51
#